data_0e851b0f20f2678ece7792b404ced4a6
#
_entry.id   0e851b0f20f2678ece7792b404ced4a6
#
_cell.length_a   1.000
_cell.length_b   1.000
_cell.length_c   1.000
_cell.angle_alpha   90.00
_cell.angle_beta   90.00
_cell.angle_gamma   90.00
#
_symmetry.space_group_name_H-M   'P 1'
#
loop_
_entity.id
_entity.type
_entity.pdbx_description
1 polymer ?
#
loop_
_entity_poly.entity_id
_entity_poly.type
_entity_poly.pdbx_seq_one_letter_code
_entity_poly.pdbx_strand_id
1 'polypeptide(L)'
;MGGGSNGSSLLNDVLSSTDGKTWTIVSSAASWTPRHKHSLLVFNNKMYLLGGIDNSSAKMNDVWSTSDGKTWTEITDNATWSKRSGHAATVFDQKIWVMGGDNGSTLSDVWYSGTDNASSWTQASTSGTTWSARSGHTATVFEGKLWVFGGNAGTESLNAWSSTDGSVWTNVGAKSGETSRSGIESGVMANRLYLIGGYTGSAYKDDVQKYAP
;
A
#
# COMPACT_ATOMS: atom_id res chain seq x y z
N MET A 1 10.88 -8.22 -0.65
CA MET A 1 10.95 -6.88 -1.30
C MET A 1 10.95 -7.10 -2.80
N GLY A 2 10.28 -6.28 -3.57
CA GLY A 2 10.28 -6.40 -5.04
C GLY A 2 10.07 -5.07 -5.72
N GLY A 3 10.76 -4.85 -6.86
CA GLY A 3 10.69 -3.63 -7.66
C GLY A 3 11.19 -2.38 -6.95
N GLY A 4 10.67 -1.23 -7.38
CA GLY A 4 11.11 0.07 -6.88
C GLY A 4 12.01 0.81 -7.85
N SER A 5 12.78 1.78 -7.35
CA SER A 5 13.72 2.57 -8.15
C SER A 5 15.09 2.62 -7.49
N ASN A 6 16.15 2.49 -8.28
CA ASN A 6 17.53 2.70 -7.85
C ASN A 6 18.06 4.11 -8.16
N GLY A 7 17.15 5.03 -8.52
CA GLY A 7 17.49 6.40 -8.91
C GLY A 7 17.75 6.59 -10.41
N SER A 8 18.12 5.53 -11.12
CA SER A 8 18.39 5.57 -12.57
C SER A 8 17.35 4.77 -13.38
N SER A 9 16.81 3.71 -12.80
CA SER A 9 15.87 2.81 -13.46
C SER A 9 14.85 2.27 -12.47
N LEU A 10 13.68 1.91 -12.98
CA LEU A 10 12.74 1.09 -12.23
C LEU A 10 13.13 -0.38 -12.33
N LEU A 11 12.84 -1.13 -11.29
CA LEU A 11 13.24 -2.51 -11.11
C LEU A 11 12.03 -3.44 -11.11
N ASN A 12 12.25 -4.71 -11.45
CA ASN A 12 11.32 -5.83 -11.29
C ASN A 12 12.02 -7.04 -10.65
N ASP A 13 13.09 -6.79 -9.93
CA ASP A 13 13.77 -7.81 -9.14
C ASP A 13 12.98 -8.14 -7.86
N VAL A 14 13.25 -9.31 -7.32
CA VAL A 14 12.68 -9.78 -6.06
C VAL A 14 13.81 -10.24 -5.15
N LEU A 15 13.83 -9.69 -3.94
CA LEU A 15 14.82 -10.00 -2.91
C LEU A 15 14.12 -10.55 -1.66
N SER A 16 14.77 -11.49 -0.98
CA SER A 16 14.35 -12.00 0.30
C SER A 16 15.43 -11.88 1.35
N SER A 17 15.02 -11.80 2.59
CA SER A 17 15.90 -11.82 3.77
C SER A 17 15.21 -12.55 4.91
N THR A 18 15.97 -13.26 5.74
CA THR A 18 15.48 -13.89 6.97
C THR A 18 15.80 -13.07 8.22
N ASP A 19 16.72 -12.11 8.10
CA ASP A 19 17.22 -11.31 9.21
C ASP A 19 17.05 -9.78 9.02
N GLY A 20 16.54 -9.39 7.84
CA GLY A 20 16.39 -7.97 7.44
C GLY A 20 17.71 -7.25 7.13
N LYS A 21 18.85 -7.94 7.21
CA LYS A 21 20.20 -7.39 7.00
C LYS A 21 20.85 -7.93 5.74
N THR A 22 20.80 -9.24 5.58
CA THR A 22 21.37 -9.92 4.41
C THR A 22 20.25 -10.21 3.42
N TRP A 23 20.37 -9.68 2.20
CA TRP A 23 19.37 -9.82 1.16
C TRP A 23 19.88 -10.69 0.02
N THR A 24 19.06 -11.63 -0.41
CA THR A 24 19.36 -12.54 -1.51
C THR A 24 18.40 -12.27 -2.67
N ILE A 25 18.93 -12.23 -3.89
CA ILE A 25 18.13 -12.12 -5.10
C ILE A 25 17.40 -13.44 -5.32
N VAL A 26 16.07 -13.38 -5.29
CA VAL A 26 15.17 -14.50 -5.59
C VAL A 26 14.89 -14.56 -7.08
N SER A 27 14.67 -13.39 -7.70
CA SER A 27 14.55 -13.19 -9.14
C SER A 27 15.21 -11.87 -9.52
N SER A 28 16.05 -11.87 -10.56
CA SER A 28 16.64 -10.64 -11.10
C SER A 28 15.70 -9.89 -12.04
N ALA A 29 14.67 -10.58 -12.57
CA ALA A 29 13.66 -9.99 -13.46
C ALA A 29 12.37 -10.86 -13.37
N ALA A 30 11.41 -10.40 -12.62
CA ALA A 30 10.09 -11.00 -12.56
C ALA A 30 9.28 -10.69 -13.84
N SER A 31 8.18 -11.43 -14.06
CA SER A 31 7.38 -11.32 -15.29
C SER A 31 6.62 -10.00 -15.42
N TRP A 32 6.40 -9.27 -14.30
CA TRP A 32 5.71 -7.98 -14.31
C TRP A 32 6.64 -6.83 -14.72
N THR A 33 6.08 -5.79 -15.31
CA THR A 33 6.79 -4.60 -15.79
C THR A 33 7.52 -3.89 -14.64
N PRO A 34 8.81 -3.46 -14.80
CA PRO A 34 9.53 -2.65 -13.82
C PRO A 34 8.71 -1.45 -13.36
N ARG A 35 8.55 -1.30 -12.05
CA ARG A 35 7.62 -0.32 -11.47
C ARG A 35 7.97 0.12 -10.05
N HIS A 36 7.41 1.26 -9.65
CA HIS A 36 7.43 1.74 -8.28
C HIS A 36 6.02 2.18 -7.82
N LYS A 37 5.88 2.54 -6.55
CA LYS A 37 4.59 2.97 -5.96
C LYS A 37 3.46 1.96 -6.16
N HIS A 38 3.81 0.69 -6.32
CA HIS A 38 2.91 -0.45 -6.27
C HIS A 38 2.75 -0.91 -4.82
N SER A 39 1.76 -1.73 -4.55
CA SER A 39 1.64 -2.42 -3.26
C SER A 39 2.07 -3.88 -3.38
N LEU A 40 2.75 -4.37 -2.34
CA LEU A 40 3.16 -5.76 -2.22
C LEU A 40 2.72 -6.28 -0.85
N LEU A 41 1.97 -7.38 -0.82
CA LEU A 41 1.43 -7.96 0.41
C LEU A 41 1.36 -9.48 0.34
N VAL A 42 1.12 -10.13 1.48
CA VAL A 42 0.91 -11.58 1.58
C VAL A 42 -0.55 -11.87 1.89
N PHE A 43 -1.15 -12.75 1.11
CA PHE A 43 -2.51 -13.23 1.30
C PHE A 43 -2.60 -14.71 0.88
N ASN A 44 -3.24 -15.55 1.70
CA ASN A 44 -3.40 -16.98 1.44
C ASN A 44 -2.11 -17.68 0.98
N ASN A 45 -1.02 -17.47 1.75
CA ASN A 45 0.33 -18.03 1.50
C ASN A 45 0.95 -17.66 0.15
N LYS A 46 0.47 -16.61 -0.51
CA LYS A 46 1.04 -16.05 -1.72
C LYS A 46 1.38 -14.57 -1.52
N MET A 47 2.41 -14.10 -2.20
CA MET A 47 2.64 -12.67 -2.36
C MET A 47 1.79 -12.15 -3.52
N TYR A 48 1.25 -10.96 -3.36
CA TYR A 48 0.49 -10.24 -4.38
C TYR A 48 1.13 -8.89 -4.64
N LEU A 49 1.28 -8.54 -5.93
CA LEU A 49 1.70 -7.24 -6.38
C LEU A 49 0.51 -6.58 -7.10
N LEU A 50 0.23 -5.31 -6.77
CA LEU A 50 -0.94 -4.58 -7.24
C LEU A 50 -0.54 -3.23 -7.80
N GLY A 51 -0.92 -2.93 -9.04
CA GLY A 51 -0.79 -1.62 -9.67
C GLY A 51 0.61 -1.02 -9.67
N GLY A 52 0.70 0.27 -9.48
CA GLY A 52 1.96 1.04 -9.53
C GLY A 52 2.10 1.85 -10.81
N ILE A 53 3.31 2.30 -11.07
CA ILE A 53 3.64 3.15 -12.23
C ILE A 53 4.98 2.72 -12.83
N ASP A 54 5.08 2.68 -14.16
CA ASP A 54 6.27 2.29 -14.91
C ASP A 54 7.14 3.48 -15.33
N ASN A 55 8.22 3.21 -16.08
CA ASN A 55 9.14 4.22 -16.61
C ASN A 55 8.51 5.19 -17.61
N SER A 56 7.41 4.82 -18.26
CA SER A 56 6.66 5.68 -19.18
C SER A 56 5.61 6.54 -18.48
N SER A 57 5.57 6.48 -17.15
CA SER A 57 4.54 7.09 -16.31
C SER A 57 3.14 6.49 -16.52
N ALA A 58 3.06 5.29 -17.08
CA ALA A 58 1.80 4.57 -17.20
C ALA A 58 1.44 3.91 -15.86
N LYS A 59 0.30 4.27 -15.32
CA LYS A 59 -0.26 3.66 -14.12
C LYS A 59 -0.95 2.36 -14.48
N MET A 60 -0.97 1.42 -13.54
CA MET A 60 -1.45 0.06 -13.74
C MET A 60 -2.54 -0.30 -12.74
N ASN A 61 -3.35 -1.29 -13.11
CA ASN A 61 -4.36 -1.93 -12.27
C ASN A 61 -4.31 -3.46 -12.41
N ASP A 62 -3.16 -3.97 -12.83
CA ASP A 62 -2.87 -5.39 -12.88
C ASP A 62 -2.63 -5.96 -11.48
N VAL A 63 -2.89 -7.24 -11.34
CA VAL A 63 -2.66 -8.00 -10.11
C VAL A 63 -1.85 -9.25 -10.45
N TRP A 64 -0.74 -9.42 -9.78
CA TRP A 64 0.15 -10.56 -9.91
C TRP A 64 0.26 -11.33 -8.60
N SER A 65 0.47 -12.64 -8.67
CA SER A 65 0.72 -13.44 -7.47
C SER A 65 1.85 -14.43 -7.66
N THR A 66 2.49 -14.81 -6.57
CA THR A 66 3.51 -15.84 -6.51
C THR A 66 3.50 -16.56 -5.17
N SER A 67 3.88 -17.84 -5.15
CA SER A 67 4.11 -18.61 -3.92
C SER A 67 5.60 -18.73 -3.56
N ASP A 68 6.50 -18.43 -4.49
CA ASP A 68 7.95 -18.66 -4.35
C ASP A 68 8.82 -17.41 -4.59
N GLY A 69 8.20 -16.31 -5.03
CA GLY A 69 8.88 -15.07 -5.41
C GLY A 69 9.62 -15.13 -6.76
N LYS A 70 9.65 -16.28 -7.43
CA LYS A 70 10.33 -16.49 -8.72
C LYS A 70 9.35 -16.52 -9.87
N THR A 71 8.35 -17.38 -9.77
CA THR A 71 7.34 -17.58 -10.80
C THR A 71 6.11 -16.73 -10.45
N TRP A 72 5.83 -15.72 -11.26
CA TRP A 72 4.69 -14.84 -11.07
C TRP A 72 3.60 -15.16 -12.07
N THR A 73 2.38 -15.27 -11.58
CA THR A 73 1.17 -15.47 -12.38
C THR A 73 0.36 -14.20 -12.39
N GLU A 74 0.01 -13.72 -13.55
CA GLU A 74 -0.94 -12.61 -13.71
C GLU A 74 -2.35 -13.12 -13.38
N ILE A 75 -2.97 -12.52 -12.37
CA ILE A 75 -4.34 -12.84 -11.96
C ILE A 75 -5.34 -12.05 -12.82
N THR A 76 -5.03 -10.80 -13.10
CA THR A 76 -5.74 -9.94 -14.02
C THR A 76 -4.84 -8.82 -14.51
N ASP A 77 -4.93 -8.46 -15.78
CA ASP A 77 -4.28 -7.30 -16.39
C ASP A 77 -5.09 -6.00 -16.21
N ASN A 78 -6.35 -6.12 -15.76
CA ASN A 78 -7.28 -5.00 -15.67
C ASN A 78 -8.35 -5.22 -14.58
N ALA A 79 -7.94 -5.02 -13.32
CA ALA A 79 -8.88 -5.03 -12.19
C ALA A 79 -9.94 -3.92 -12.36
N THR A 80 -11.10 -4.07 -11.70
CA THR A 80 -12.22 -3.12 -11.82
C THR A 80 -11.92 -1.74 -11.21
N TRP A 81 -10.93 -1.62 -10.31
CA TRP A 81 -10.47 -0.31 -9.85
C TRP A 81 -9.58 0.37 -10.91
N SER A 82 -9.60 1.71 -10.93
CA SER A 82 -8.84 2.51 -11.91
C SER A 82 -7.33 2.29 -11.78
N LYS A 83 -6.60 2.36 -12.91
CA LYS A 83 -5.13 2.35 -12.92
C LYS A 83 -4.59 3.39 -11.96
N ARG A 84 -3.69 2.97 -11.04
CA ARG A 84 -3.24 3.85 -9.95
C ARG A 84 -1.84 3.51 -9.43
N SER A 85 -1.24 4.51 -8.80
CA SER A 85 0.02 4.38 -8.05
C SER A 85 -0.09 5.06 -6.69
N GLY A 86 0.80 4.75 -5.75
CA GLY A 86 0.81 5.36 -4.42
C GLY A 86 -0.46 5.09 -3.61
N HIS A 87 -1.21 4.06 -3.98
CA HIS A 87 -2.31 3.52 -3.18
C HIS A 87 -1.75 2.69 -2.03
N ALA A 88 -2.55 2.52 -0.99
CA ALA A 88 -2.25 1.56 0.06
C ALA A 88 -3.03 0.26 -0.16
N ALA A 89 -2.43 -0.87 0.23
CA ALA A 89 -3.14 -2.14 0.26
C ALA A 89 -2.79 -2.93 1.52
N THR A 90 -3.77 -3.66 2.04
CA THR A 90 -3.60 -4.53 3.21
C THR A 90 -4.60 -5.68 3.15
N VAL A 91 -4.40 -6.67 4.03
CA VAL A 91 -5.35 -7.81 4.17
C VAL A 91 -6.21 -7.57 5.40
N PHE A 92 -7.52 -7.61 5.23
CA PHE A 92 -8.48 -7.50 6.31
C PHE A 92 -9.71 -8.35 6.01
N ASP A 93 -10.23 -9.05 7.00
CA ASP A 93 -11.40 -9.92 6.88
C ASP A 93 -11.33 -10.86 5.67
N GLN A 94 -10.20 -11.57 5.56
CA GLN A 94 -9.91 -12.54 4.49
C GLN A 94 -10.04 -11.96 3.07
N LYS A 95 -9.79 -10.67 2.88
CA LYS A 95 -9.81 -9.97 1.59
C LYS A 95 -8.60 -9.07 1.47
N ILE A 96 -8.16 -8.83 0.25
CA ILE A 96 -7.21 -7.76 -0.05
C ILE A 96 -8.00 -6.48 -0.23
N TRP A 97 -7.56 -5.42 0.43
CA TRP A 97 -8.14 -4.08 0.33
C TRP A 97 -7.17 -3.16 -0.41
N VAL A 98 -7.69 -2.36 -1.34
CA VAL A 98 -6.97 -1.30 -2.08
C VAL A 98 -7.64 0.02 -1.78
N MET A 99 -6.87 1.01 -1.37
CA MET A 99 -7.38 2.29 -0.87
C MET A 99 -6.65 3.46 -1.49
N GLY A 100 -7.38 4.42 -2.02
CA GLY A 100 -6.88 5.67 -2.55
C GLY A 100 -5.79 5.54 -3.61
N GLY A 101 -4.81 6.41 -3.58
CA GLY A 101 -3.75 6.52 -4.59
C GLY A 101 -3.98 7.65 -5.57
N ASP A 102 -3.37 7.55 -6.72
CA ASP A 102 -3.39 8.56 -7.77
C ASP A 102 -3.57 7.90 -9.14
N ASN A 103 -4.59 8.32 -9.91
CA ASN A 103 -4.86 7.89 -11.29
C ASN A 103 -4.69 9.03 -12.31
N GLY A 104 -4.16 10.15 -11.89
CA GLY A 104 -4.12 11.48 -12.52
C GLY A 104 -4.74 12.52 -11.60
N SER A 105 -5.55 12.06 -10.65
CA SER A 105 -6.05 12.79 -9.49
C SER A 105 -5.96 11.91 -8.27
N THR A 106 -5.83 12.48 -7.10
CA THR A 106 -5.86 11.72 -5.84
C THR A 106 -7.24 11.09 -5.62
N LEU A 107 -7.24 9.90 -5.03
CA LEU A 107 -8.43 9.06 -4.85
C LEU A 107 -8.74 8.86 -3.37
N SER A 108 -10.02 8.64 -3.05
CA SER A 108 -10.50 8.27 -1.71
C SER A 108 -11.35 7.01 -1.72
N ASP A 109 -11.44 6.35 -2.87
CA ASP A 109 -12.19 5.11 -3.02
C ASP A 109 -11.53 3.94 -2.28
N VAL A 110 -12.35 3.01 -1.89
CA VAL A 110 -11.95 1.79 -1.18
C VAL A 110 -12.49 0.60 -1.95
N TRP A 111 -11.64 -0.37 -2.22
CA TRP A 111 -11.97 -1.58 -2.94
C TRP A 111 -11.53 -2.81 -2.16
N TYR A 112 -12.28 -3.89 -2.26
CA TYR A 112 -11.88 -5.17 -1.69
C TYR A 112 -12.04 -6.32 -2.69
N SER A 113 -11.17 -7.32 -2.57
CA SER A 113 -11.18 -8.51 -3.41
C SER A 113 -12.21 -9.53 -2.94
N GLY A 114 -12.51 -10.51 -3.81
CA GLY A 114 -13.03 -11.80 -3.36
C GLY A 114 -12.07 -12.47 -2.36
N THR A 115 -12.55 -13.51 -1.70
CA THR A 115 -11.82 -14.20 -0.61
C THR A 115 -10.79 -15.22 -1.10
N ASP A 116 -10.75 -15.52 -2.39
CA ASP A 116 -9.98 -16.64 -2.95
C ASP A 116 -8.65 -16.22 -3.57
N ASN A 117 -8.64 -15.37 -4.59
CA ASN A 117 -7.46 -15.13 -5.41
C ASN A 117 -7.30 -13.71 -5.96
N ALA A 118 -8.08 -12.74 -5.49
CA ALA A 118 -8.05 -11.35 -5.95
C ALA A 118 -8.35 -11.15 -7.47
N SER A 119 -9.10 -12.07 -8.09
CA SER A 119 -9.52 -11.95 -9.49
C SER A 119 -10.75 -11.05 -9.68
N SER A 120 -11.54 -10.84 -8.63
CA SER A 120 -12.72 -9.99 -8.61
C SER A 120 -12.61 -8.93 -7.52
N TRP A 121 -13.18 -7.75 -7.79
CA TRP A 121 -13.10 -6.60 -6.90
C TRP A 121 -14.44 -5.90 -6.79
N THR A 122 -14.77 -5.47 -5.58
CA THR A 122 -15.98 -4.71 -5.26
C THR A 122 -15.59 -3.40 -4.63
N GLN A 123 -16.20 -2.31 -5.08
CA GLN A 123 -16.03 -1.03 -4.41
C GLN A 123 -16.84 -1.00 -3.12
N ALA A 124 -16.20 -0.65 -2.02
CA ALA A 124 -16.88 -0.45 -0.76
C ALA A 124 -17.77 0.81 -0.85
N SER A 125 -19.01 0.69 -0.41
CA SER A 125 -19.89 1.84 -0.29
C SER A 125 -19.50 2.63 0.96
N THR A 126 -18.67 3.64 0.78
CA THR A 126 -18.29 4.51 1.90
C THR A 126 -19.46 5.46 2.23
N SER A 127 -19.84 5.51 3.49
CA SER A 127 -20.90 6.38 4.00
C SER A 127 -20.40 7.30 5.12
N GLY A 128 -21.00 8.47 5.25
CA GLY A 128 -20.61 9.45 6.25
C GLY A 128 -19.30 10.18 5.91
N THR A 129 -18.55 10.58 6.94
CA THR A 129 -17.27 11.26 6.77
C THR A 129 -16.20 10.24 6.39
N THR A 130 -15.59 10.44 5.23
CA THR A 130 -14.43 9.64 4.79
C THR A 130 -13.16 10.49 4.80
N TRP A 131 -12.01 9.82 4.74
CA TRP A 131 -10.73 10.51 4.57
C TRP A 131 -10.64 11.20 3.18
N SER A 132 -9.95 12.34 3.13
CA SER A 132 -9.74 13.09 1.88
C SER A 132 -8.94 12.27 0.86
N ALA A 133 -9.25 12.45 -0.42
CA ALA A 133 -8.49 11.83 -1.51
C ALA A 133 -6.99 12.07 -1.36
N ARG A 134 -6.19 11.01 -1.41
CA ARG A 134 -4.76 11.06 -1.11
C ARG A 134 -3.94 9.96 -1.77
N SER A 135 -2.64 10.20 -1.91
CA SER A 135 -1.66 9.21 -2.37
C SER A 135 -0.46 9.18 -1.41
N GLY A 136 0.34 8.10 -1.45
CA GLY A 136 1.51 7.94 -0.59
C GLY A 136 1.16 7.83 0.90
N HIS A 137 -0.07 7.44 1.21
CA HIS A 137 -0.49 7.02 2.54
C HIS A 137 -0.20 5.54 2.74
N THR A 138 -0.23 5.09 3.97
CA THR A 138 -0.13 3.68 4.31
C THR A 138 -1.41 3.15 4.93
N ALA A 139 -1.64 1.84 4.83
CA ALA A 139 -2.73 1.16 5.50
C ALA A 139 -2.26 -0.11 6.18
N THR A 140 -2.81 -0.38 7.34
CA THR A 140 -2.52 -1.59 8.12
C THR A 140 -3.74 -2.04 8.90
N VAL A 141 -3.66 -3.25 9.46
CA VAL A 141 -4.67 -3.78 10.38
C VAL A 141 -4.10 -3.80 11.79
N PHE A 142 -4.81 -3.18 12.71
CA PHE A 142 -4.43 -3.16 14.12
C PHE A 142 -5.69 -3.17 14.99
N GLU A 143 -5.69 -4.01 16.04
CA GLU A 143 -6.82 -4.19 16.96
C GLU A 143 -8.16 -4.43 16.26
N GLY A 144 -8.15 -5.31 15.24
CA GLY A 144 -9.36 -5.70 14.51
C GLY A 144 -9.95 -4.60 13.61
N LYS A 145 -9.20 -3.54 13.32
CA LYS A 145 -9.61 -2.43 12.47
C LYS A 145 -8.65 -2.22 11.31
N LEU A 146 -9.18 -1.75 10.19
CA LEU A 146 -8.41 -1.09 9.13
C LEU A 146 -7.98 0.29 9.61
N TRP A 147 -6.73 0.65 9.32
CA TRP A 147 -6.18 1.97 9.59
C TRP A 147 -5.57 2.56 8.33
N VAL A 148 -5.74 3.86 8.14
CA VAL A 148 -5.11 4.67 7.09
C VAL A 148 -4.36 5.81 7.75
N PHE A 149 -3.09 6.02 7.37
CA PHE A 149 -2.23 7.06 7.93
C PHE A 149 -1.56 7.88 6.86
N GLY A 150 -1.46 9.17 7.09
CA GLY A 150 -0.62 10.06 6.32
C GLY A 150 -1.04 10.26 4.88
N GLY A 151 -0.06 10.50 4.03
CA GLY A 151 -0.22 10.74 2.60
C GLY A 151 -0.34 12.21 2.23
N ASN A 152 -0.41 12.46 0.92
CA ASN A 152 -0.58 13.78 0.33
C ASN A 152 -2.01 13.92 -0.22
N ALA A 153 -2.73 14.92 0.26
CA ALA A 153 -4.10 15.30 -0.12
C ALA A 153 -4.14 16.75 -0.64
N GLY A 154 -3.12 17.15 -1.42
CA GLY A 154 -2.81 18.52 -1.77
C GLY A 154 -1.71 19.11 -0.89
N THR A 155 -1.66 18.70 0.36
CA THR A 155 -0.57 18.91 1.32
C THR A 155 -0.33 17.61 2.09
N GLU A 156 0.85 17.48 2.69
CA GLU A 156 1.17 16.32 3.52
C GLU A 156 0.23 16.27 4.73
N SER A 157 -0.19 15.08 5.10
CA SER A 157 -1.09 14.83 6.23
C SER A 157 -0.51 13.74 7.15
N LEU A 158 -0.88 13.77 8.41
CA LEU A 158 -0.65 12.66 9.34
C LEU A 158 -1.95 12.21 10.03
N ASN A 159 -3.09 12.65 9.52
CA ASN A 159 -4.36 12.20 10.06
C ASN A 159 -4.50 10.68 9.97
N ALA A 160 -4.91 10.10 11.10
CA ALA A 160 -5.24 8.70 11.20
C ALA A 160 -6.76 8.51 11.06
N TRP A 161 -7.13 7.48 10.32
CA TRP A 161 -8.52 7.06 10.15
C TRP A 161 -8.61 5.57 10.43
N SER A 162 -9.68 5.15 11.06
CA SER A 162 -9.94 3.73 11.32
C SER A 162 -11.33 3.30 10.91
N SER A 163 -11.49 2.02 10.55
CA SER A 163 -12.76 1.41 10.19
C SER A 163 -12.79 -0.05 10.64
N THR A 164 -13.95 -0.53 11.05
CA THR A 164 -14.19 -1.94 11.38
C THR A 164 -14.71 -2.74 10.20
N ASP A 165 -15.11 -2.09 9.11
CA ASP A 165 -15.79 -2.72 7.97
C ASP A 165 -15.33 -2.20 6.59
N GLY A 166 -14.45 -1.19 6.56
CA GLY A 166 -14.00 -0.52 5.34
C GLY A 166 -15.03 0.44 4.71
N SER A 167 -16.21 0.58 5.31
CA SER A 167 -17.33 1.41 4.81
C SER A 167 -17.53 2.67 5.63
N VAL A 168 -17.54 2.55 6.95
CA VAL A 168 -17.66 3.67 7.89
C VAL A 168 -16.29 3.96 8.48
N TRP A 169 -15.82 5.22 8.32
CA TRP A 169 -14.50 5.65 8.76
C TRP A 169 -14.59 6.69 9.87
N THR A 170 -13.80 6.50 10.90
CA THR A 170 -13.66 7.43 12.02
C THR A 170 -12.34 8.18 11.92
N ASN A 171 -12.38 9.51 11.94
CA ASN A 171 -11.18 10.32 12.06
C ASN A 171 -10.67 10.27 13.50
N VAL A 172 -9.48 9.71 13.68
CA VAL A 172 -8.80 9.63 14.99
C VAL A 172 -7.91 10.85 15.22
N GLY A 173 -7.67 11.64 14.14
CA GLY A 173 -6.80 12.81 14.19
C GLY A 173 -5.34 12.47 13.97
N ALA A 174 -4.50 13.48 14.04
CA ALA A 174 -3.06 13.35 14.06
C ALA A 174 -2.55 13.27 15.50
N LYS A 175 -1.53 12.47 15.74
CA LYS A 175 -0.86 12.47 17.04
C LYS A 175 -0.14 13.80 17.25
N SER A 176 -0.34 14.39 18.42
CA SER A 176 0.29 15.68 18.77
C SER A 176 1.81 15.60 18.71
N GLY A 177 2.43 16.61 18.10
CA GLY A 177 3.89 16.73 17.99
C GLY A 177 4.50 15.97 16.82
N GLU A 178 3.72 15.29 16.00
CA GLU A 178 4.21 14.59 14.83
C GLU A 178 4.08 15.43 13.55
N THR A 179 5.03 15.25 12.63
CA THR A 179 5.07 15.97 11.36
C THR A 179 4.27 15.23 10.30
N SER A 180 3.42 15.95 9.58
CA SER A 180 2.70 15.44 8.41
C SER A 180 3.65 14.91 7.34
N ARG A 181 3.32 13.76 6.74
CA ARG A 181 4.20 13.10 5.76
C ARG A 181 3.45 12.18 4.79
N SER A 182 4.03 12.02 3.61
CA SER A 182 3.65 11.01 2.60
C SER A 182 4.79 10.01 2.39
N GLY A 183 4.55 8.93 1.63
CA GLY A 183 5.54 7.86 1.46
C GLY A 183 5.91 7.20 2.79
N ILE A 184 5.00 7.25 3.75
CA ILE A 184 5.13 6.63 5.06
C ILE A 184 4.74 5.16 4.99
N GLU A 185 5.43 4.33 5.75
CA GLU A 185 5.07 2.93 5.92
C GLU A 185 4.51 2.69 7.32
N SER A 186 3.70 1.66 7.45
CA SER A 186 3.18 1.22 8.75
C SER A 186 3.36 -0.28 8.94
N GLY A 187 3.57 -0.69 10.18
CA GLY A 187 3.69 -2.09 10.53
C GLY A 187 3.26 -2.36 11.96
N VAL A 188 2.86 -3.59 12.22
CA VAL A 188 2.50 -4.05 13.56
C VAL A 188 3.53 -5.08 14.04
N MET A 189 4.11 -4.83 15.18
CA MET A 189 5.08 -5.73 15.82
C MET A 189 4.84 -5.76 17.33
N ALA A 190 4.82 -6.94 17.92
CA ALA A 190 4.60 -7.14 19.36
C ALA A 190 3.35 -6.39 19.88
N ASN A 191 2.24 -6.48 19.16
CA ASN A 191 0.97 -5.80 19.44
C ASN A 191 1.11 -4.28 19.57
N ARG A 192 1.95 -3.69 18.76
CA ARG A 192 2.15 -2.24 18.68
C ARG A 192 2.21 -1.81 17.22
N LEU A 193 1.59 -0.67 16.94
CA LEU A 193 1.60 -0.05 15.63
C LEU A 193 2.78 0.92 15.53
N TYR A 194 3.49 0.85 14.42
CA TYR A 194 4.62 1.71 14.10
C TYR A 194 4.40 2.41 12.76
N LEU A 195 4.83 3.67 12.71
CA LEU A 195 4.94 4.47 11.50
C LEU A 195 6.42 4.69 11.19
N ILE A 196 6.83 4.52 9.93
CA ILE A 196 8.23 4.45 9.54
C ILE A 196 8.50 5.42 8.41
N GLY A 197 9.47 6.31 8.59
CA GLY A 197 10.01 7.18 7.57
C GLY A 197 9.01 8.14 6.92
N GLY A 198 9.15 8.34 5.64
CA GLY A 198 8.30 9.22 4.82
C GLY A 198 8.92 10.55 4.47
N TYR A 199 8.17 11.38 3.74
CA TYR A 199 8.57 12.70 3.24
C TYR A 199 7.64 13.79 3.78
N THR A 200 8.20 14.87 4.31
CA THR A 200 7.44 15.96 4.97
C THR A 200 7.09 17.14 4.03
N GLY A 201 7.31 17.00 2.72
CA GLY A 201 7.23 18.10 1.78
C GLY A 201 8.57 18.84 1.60
N SER A 202 9.50 18.68 2.54
CA SER A 202 10.82 19.34 2.52
C SER A 202 12.00 18.40 2.85
N ALA A 203 11.75 17.32 3.59
CA ALA A 203 12.81 16.39 4.01
C ALA A 203 12.29 14.95 4.11
N TYR A 204 13.14 13.99 3.80
CA TYR A 204 12.93 12.59 4.12
C TYR A 204 13.22 12.32 5.60
N LYS A 205 12.49 11.38 6.17
CA LYS A 205 12.63 10.95 7.56
C LYS A 205 13.13 9.50 7.60
N ASP A 206 13.95 9.22 8.59
CA ASP A 206 14.54 7.91 8.91
C ASP A 206 14.12 7.40 10.30
N ASP A 207 13.08 8.01 10.87
CA ASP A 207 12.55 7.68 12.19
C ASP A 207 11.58 6.49 12.16
N VAL A 208 11.46 5.85 13.30
CA VAL A 208 10.43 4.85 13.60
C VAL A 208 9.64 5.35 14.79
N GLN A 209 8.35 5.58 14.59
CA GLN A 209 7.49 6.13 15.63
C GLN A 209 6.47 5.07 16.07
N LYS A 210 6.32 4.89 17.38
CA LYS A 210 5.25 4.11 17.95
C LYS A 210 3.97 4.94 17.93
N TYR A 211 2.95 4.43 17.23
CA TYR A 211 1.60 5.00 17.28
C TYR A 211 0.81 4.33 18.42
N ALA A 212 0.20 5.14 19.25
CA ALA A 212 -0.76 4.72 20.27
C ALA A 212 -2.08 5.44 19.95
N PRO A 213 -3.12 4.72 19.51
CA PRO A 213 -4.44 5.31 19.23
C PRO A 213 -5.13 5.81 20.48
#